data_09aa26a19d4562cbfc9ebf1844b8ed67
#
_entry.id   09aa26a19d4562cbfc9ebf1844b8ed67
#
_cell.length_a   1.000
_cell.length_b   1.000
_cell.length_c   1.000
_cell.angle_alpha   90.00
_cell.angle_beta   90.00
_cell.angle_gamma   90.00
#
_symmetry.space_group_name_H-M   'P 1'
#
loop_
_entity.id
_entity.type
_entity.pdbx_description
1 polymer ?
#
loop_
_entity_poly.entity_id
_entity_poly.type
_entity_poly.pdbx_seq_one_letter_code
_entity_poly.pdbx_strand_id
1 'polypeptide(L)'
;MTKDMTTGAITPLLVKFTIPLVLGNLFQLTYNAADSIIVGKFVGEDALAAVGTSNPLMTLAILFINGLCLGAGILVSTAYGAGDTQRVERQVSTTAIAGTVFSLVFSALCVLLATPLLRLMQVPEEILPIAVQYLRIVFAGLIFTFFYNFLAATMRALGDSKSALYFLMISAVLNIGGDLFFVEVLGWGSEGCALSTVLSEALCCVLCVVYIQLKVPVLQLGRRWLVFDSSLLRSTVQYGWTSAMQQATVQLGKIAVQAIVNTLGINAMAAFTAASRVDDFTYMPQQNIAHAMTTLMAQNHGADKKERVRQGFFCGLRIELIYGFCLMAVCLLFARPIISLFVDDPAVMDLGVKFLRCASLFYLMPGVTNGIQGGFRGLGDLKITLNSSMLNMGFRVAAAAVLVLVLKVDLQIMPVSYGIGWLSMLVYELPLLIRYMKEDKL
;
A
#
# COMPACT_ATOMS: atom_id res chain seq x y z
N MET A 1 7.98 -16.78 -13.24
CA MET A 1 7.33 -18.09 -13.38
C MET A 1 6.38 -18.27 -12.21
N THR A 2 5.14 -18.62 -12.49
CA THR A 2 4.13 -18.95 -11.47
C THR A 2 4.66 -20.00 -10.52
N LYS A 3 4.44 -19.83 -9.23
CA LYS A 3 4.96 -20.72 -8.22
C LYS A 3 3.82 -21.22 -7.33
N ASP A 4 3.65 -22.54 -7.32
CA ASP A 4 2.74 -23.19 -6.41
C ASP A 4 3.27 -23.05 -4.96
N MET A 5 2.56 -22.30 -4.13
CA MET A 5 2.91 -22.13 -2.71
C MET A 5 2.29 -23.21 -1.82
N THR A 6 1.56 -24.16 -2.40
CA THR A 6 0.96 -25.28 -1.66
C THR A 6 1.94 -26.45 -1.43
N THR A 7 3.16 -26.34 -1.95
CA THR A 7 4.22 -27.37 -1.86
C THR A 7 5.54 -26.76 -1.40
N GLY A 8 6.47 -27.59 -0.93
CA GLY A 8 7.81 -27.16 -0.50
C GLY A 8 7.88 -26.56 0.91
N ALA A 9 9.07 -26.13 1.33
CA ALA A 9 9.31 -25.54 2.64
C ALA A 9 8.75 -24.11 2.75
N ILE A 10 7.99 -23.83 3.79
CA ILE A 10 7.22 -22.58 3.95
C ILE A 10 8.13 -21.36 4.13
N THR A 11 9.14 -21.43 5.01
CA THR A 11 10.00 -20.28 5.32
C THR A 11 10.75 -19.76 4.08
N PRO A 12 11.42 -20.60 3.26
CA PRO A 12 12.05 -20.13 2.02
C PRO A 12 11.03 -19.59 1.01
N LEU A 13 9.80 -20.12 0.98
CA LEU A 13 8.75 -19.62 0.09
C LEU A 13 8.35 -18.21 0.49
N LEU A 14 8.04 -17.97 1.77
CA LEU A 14 7.69 -16.65 2.28
C LEU A 14 8.81 -15.63 2.06
N VAL A 15 10.04 -15.95 2.45
CA VAL A 15 11.19 -15.04 2.31
C VAL A 15 11.44 -14.70 0.84
N LYS A 16 11.51 -15.71 -0.04
CA LYS A 16 11.76 -15.51 -1.48
C LYS A 16 10.61 -14.75 -2.18
N PHE A 17 9.41 -14.82 -1.64
CA PHE A 17 8.27 -14.06 -2.15
C PHE A 17 8.24 -12.62 -1.61
N THR A 18 8.60 -12.42 -0.33
CA THR A 18 8.59 -11.11 0.34
C THR A 18 9.69 -10.18 -0.18
N ILE A 19 10.92 -10.69 -0.41
CA ILE A 19 12.05 -9.86 -0.85
C ILE A 19 11.72 -9.04 -2.11
N PRO A 20 11.16 -9.62 -3.21
CA PRO A 20 10.78 -8.82 -4.38
C PRO A 20 9.71 -7.76 -4.09
N LEU A 21 8.78 -8.03 -3.15
CA LEU A 21 7.76 -7.04 -2.76
C LEU A 21 8.39 -5.85 -2.03
N VAL A 22 9.30 -6.11 -1.09
CA VAL A 22 10.03 -5.06 -0.37
C VAL A 22 10.88 -4.24 -1.33
N LEU A 23 11.63 -4.89 -2.21
CA LEU A 23 12.44 -4.21 -3.23
C LEU A 23 11.57 -3.37 -4.17
N GLY A 24 10.41 -3.89 -4.58
CA GLY A 24 9.46 -3.16 -5.41
C GLY A 24 9.00 -1.86 -4.75
N ASN A 25 8.62 -1.91 -3.47
CA ASN A 25 8.22 -0.72 -2.74
C ASN A 25 9.37 0.28 -2.53
N LEU A 26 10.61 -0.20 -2.33
CA LEU A 26 11.79 0.67 -2.28
C LEU A 26 12.01 1.38 -3.61
N PHE A 27 11.92 0.67 -4.74
CA PHE A 27 11.98 1.29 -6.06
C PHE A 27 10.88 2.31 -6.27
N GLN A 28 9.65 2.02 -5.80
CA GLN A 28 8.53 2.97 -5.87
C GLN A 28 8.80 4.26 -5.10
N LEU A 29 9.33 4.16 -3.89
CA LEU A 29 9.73 5.34 -3.11
C LEU A 29 10.84 6.14 -3.81
N THR A 30 11.80 5.44 -4.41
CA THR A 30 12.93 6.08 -5.10
C THR A 30 12.47 6.85 -6.33
N TYR A 31 11.60 6.27 -7.17
CA TYR A 31 11.15 7.01 -8.36
C TYR A 31 10.21 8.16 -8.00
N ASN A 32 9.35 8.04 -6.98
CA ASN A 32 8.53 9.17 -6.51
C ASN A 32 9.39 10.33 -5.98
N ALA A 33 10.52 10.02 -5.34
CA ALA A 33 11.49 11.03 -4.93
C ALA A 33 12.19 11.68 -6.13
N ALA A 34 12.58 10.88 -7.13
CA ALA A 34 13.18 11.37 -8.37
C ALA A 34 12.25 12.32 -9.12
N ASP A 35 10.98 11.95 -9.26
CA ASP A 35 9.90 12.76 -9.83
C ASP A 35 9.83 14.15 -9.18
N SER A 36 9.77 14.18 -7.86
CA SER A 36 9.74 15.44 -7.08
C SER A 36 11.01 16.29 -7.28
N ILE A 37 12.18 15.65 -7.37
CA ILE A 37 13.46 16.34 -7.61
C ILE A 37 13.49 16.93 -9.02
N ILE A 38 13.02 16.18 -10.04
CA ILE A 38 12.98 16.64 -11.43
C ILE A 38 12.03 17.83 -11.54
N VAL A 39 10.82 17.74 -10.99
CA VAL A 39 9.86 18.86 -10.99
C VAL A 39 10.45 20.08 -10.28
N GLY A 40 11.00 19.93 -9.08
CA GLY A 40 11.56 21.06 -8.31
C GLY A 40 12.76 21.71 -8.99
N LYS A 41 13.64 20.91 -9.61
CA LYS A 41 14.89 21.41 -10.19
C LYS A 41 14.73 22.02 -11.59
N PHE A 42 13.87 21.42 -12.43
CA PHE A 42 13.75 21.79 -13.84
C PHE A 42 12.49 22.61 -14.16
N VAL A 43 11.43 22.50 -13.36
CA VAL A 43 10.18 23.26 -13.58
C VAL A 43 10.07 24.45 -12.64
N GLY A 44 10.44 24.28 -11.37
CA GLY A 44 10.47 25.35 -10.37
C GLY A 44 9.58 25.06 -9.13
N GLU A 45 9.63 26.01 -8.19
CA GLU A 45 9.02 25.88 -6.88
C GLU A 45 7.49 25.81 -6.93
N ASP A 46 6.86 26.61 -7.81
CA ASP A 46 5.39 26.64 -7.97
C ASP A 46 4.86 25.30 -8.48
N ALA A 47 5.56 24.67 -9.43
CA ALA A 47 5.19 23.35 -9.92
C ALA A 47 5.39 22.27 -8.86
N LEU A 48 6.48 22.34 -8.09
CA LEU A 48 6.71 21.42 -6.97
C LEU A 48 5.63 21.56 -5.90
N ALA A 49 5.24 22.79 -5.58
CA ALA A 49 4.13 23.06 -4.64
C ALA A 49 2.79 22.53 -5.18
N ALA A 50 2.51 22.73 -6.47
CA ALA A 50 1.29 22.22 -7.12
C ALA A 50 1.21 20.69 -7.11
N VAL A 51 2.32 19.99 -7.44
CA VAL A 51 2.42 18.53 -7.36
C VAL A 51 2.28 18.06 -5.91
N GLY A 52 2.96 18.73 -4.97
CA GLY A 52 2.88 18.40 -3.54
C GLY A 52 1.47 18.50 -2.98
N THR A 53 0.72 19.54 -3.33
CA THR A 53 -0.68 19.71 -2.91
C THR A 53 -1.65 18.74 -3.58
N SER A 54 -1.30 18.20 -4.75
CA SER A 54 -2.07 17.18 -5.47
C SER A 54 -1.87 15.77 -4.90
N ASN A 55 -0.73 15.49 -4.27
CA ASN A 55 -0.35 14.15 -3.78
C ASN A 55 -1.37 13.48 -2.84
N PRO A 56 -2.03 14.16 -1.88
CA PRO A 56 -3.01 13.50 -1.01
C PRO A 56 -4.21 12.94 -1.79
N LEU A 57 -4.71 13.68 -2.79
CA LEU A 57 -5.83 13.23 -3.62
C LEU A 57 -5.44 12.08 -4.54
N MET A 58 -4.26 12.17 -5.16
CA MET A 58 -3.70 11.10 -5.97
C MET A 58 -3.48 9.83 -5.15
N THR A 59 -2.87 9.95 -3.97
CA THR A 59 -2.63 8.82 -3.06
C THR A 59 -3.94 8.15 -2.66
N LEU A 60 -4.97 8.93 -2.33
CA LEU A 60 -6.28 8.37 -1.96
C LEU A 60 -6.90 7.56 -3.11
N ALA A 61 -6.85 8.09 -4.35
CA ALA A 61 -7.35 7.40 -5.54
C ALA A 61 -6.59 6.09 -5.80
N ILE A 62 -5.26 6.13 -5.71
CA ILE A 62 -4.40 4.94 -5.91
C ILE A 62 -4.63 3.89 -4.81
N LEU A 63 -4.74 4.29 -3.55
CA LEU A 63 -5.02 3.37 -2.43
C LEU A 63 -6.37 2.67 -2.60
N PHE A 64 -7.37 3.38 -3.12
CA PHE A 64 -8.67 2.80 -3.41
C PHE A 64 -8.57 1.72 -4.51
N ILE A 65 -7.87 2.02 -5.60
CA ILE A 65 -7.59 1.06 -6.67
C ILE A 65 -6.79 -0.15 -6.15
N ASN A 66 -5.74 0.11 -5.35
CA ASN A 66 -4.93 -0.96 -4.76
C ASN A 66 -5.74 -1.89 -3.86
N GLY A 67 -6.66 -1.34 -3.08
CA GLY A 67 -7.58 -2.13 -2.27
C GLY A 67 -8.45 -3.07 -3.11
N LEU A 68 -9.02 -2.56 -4.21
CA LEU A 68 -9.80 -3.38 -5.15
C LEU A 68 -8.95 -4.51 -5.75
N CYS A 69 -7.73 -4.20 -6.20
CA CYS A 69 -6.80 -5.17 -6.77
C CYS A 69 -6.37 -6.23 -5.75
N LEU A 70 -6.15 -5.84 -4.48
CA LEU A 70 -5.82 -6.76 -3.39
C LEU A 70 -6.96 -7.76 -3.15
N GLY A 71 -8.20 -7.28 -3.07
CA GLY A 71 -9.37 -8.14 -2.90
C GLY A 71 -9.53 -9.16 -4.02
N ALA A 72 -9.39 -8.73 -5.27
CA ALA A 72 -9.39 -9.61 -6.43
C ALA A 72 -8.24 -10.63 -6.39
N GLY A 73 -7.04 -10.21 -5.99
CA GLY A 73 -5.86 -11.08 -5.86
C GLY A 73 -6.06 -12.21 -4.86
N ILE A 74 -6.77 -11.99 -3.75
CA ILE A 74 -7.09 -13.03 -2.77
C ILE A 74 -7.99 -14.11 -3.40
N LEU A 75 -9.02 -13.71 -4.14
CA LEU A 75 -9.93 -14.65 -4.82
C LEU A 75 -9.20 -15.47 -5.89
N VAL A 76 -8.31 -14.83 -6.65
CA VAL A 76 -7.45 -15.51 -7.63
C VAL A 76 -6.50 -16.50 -6.92
N SER A 77 -5.87 -16.10 -5.80
CA SER A 77 -4.98 -16.99 -5.03
C SER A 77 -5.70 -18.23 -4.54
N THR A 78 -6.92 -18.07 -4.01
CA THR A 78 -7.73 -19.19 -3.51
C THR A 78 -8.13 -20.14 -4.64
N ALA A 79 -8.58 -19.61 -5.79
CA ALA A 79 -8.93 -20.43 -6.94
C ALA A 79 -7.71 -21.16 -7.53
N TYR A 80 -6.56 -20.49 -7.59
CA TYR A 80 -5.31 -21.08 -8.05
C TYR A 80 -4.83 -22.22 -7.13
N GLY A 81 -4.90 -22.00 -5.82
CA GLY A 81 -4.58 -23.02 -4.83
C GLY A 81 -5.49 -24.25 -4.90
N ALA A 82 -6.78 -24.07 -5.22
CA ALA A 82 -7.73 -25.14 -5.45
C ALA A 82 -7.46 -25.93 -6.75
N GLY A 83 -6.53 -25.50 -7.60
CA GLY A 83 -6.28 -26.08 -8.92
C GLY A 83 -7.39 -25.80 -9.94
N ASP A 84 -8.33 -24.92 -9.62
CA ASP A 84 -9.45 -24.56 -10.49
C ASP A 84 -9.03 -23.45 -11.48
N THR A 85 -8.33 -23.86 -12.52
CA THR A 85 -7.84 -22.95 -13.58
C THR A 85 -8.98 -22.23 -14.29
N GLN A 86 -10.12 -22.88 -14.47
CA GLN A 86 -11.28 -22.26 -15.09
C GLN A 86 -11.85 -21.12 -14.24
N ARG A 87 -11.89 -21.30 -12.93
CA ARG A 87 -12.31 -20.25 -12.00
C ARG A 87 -11.31 -19.12 -11.96
N VAL A 88 -9.99 -19.40 -12.03
CA VAL A 88 -8.95 -18.37 -12.16
C VAL A 88 -9.18 -17.50 -13.40
N GLU A 89 -9.34 -18.14 -14.58
CA GLU A 89 -9.60 -17.43 -15.84
C GLU A 89 -10.87 -16.56 -15.76
N ARG A 90 -11.98 -17.11 -15.27
CA ARG A 90 -13.25 -16.38 -15.11
C ARG A 90 -13.13 -15.22 -14.10
N GLN A 91 -12.43 -15.44 -13.00
CA GLN A 91 -12.22 -14.40 -11.97
C GLN A 91 -11.41 -13.24 -12.54
N VAL A 92 -10.30 -13.54 -13.25
CA VAL A 92 -9.45 -12.52 -13.86
C VAL A 92 -10.21 -11.78 -14.97
N SER A 93 -10.93 -12.48 -15.83
CA SER A 93 -11.75 -11.88 -16.89
C SER A 93 -12.85 -10.98 -16.34
N THR A 94 -13.63 -11.47 -15.37
CA THR A 94 -14.69 -10.69 -14.71
C THR A 94 -14.15 -9.44 -14.03
N THR A 95 -13.01 -9.56 -13.34
CA THR A 95 -12.35 -8.42 -12.68
C THR A 95 -11.81 -7.42 -13.69
N ALA A 96 -11.23 -7.88 -14.80
CA ALA A 96 -10.74 -7.00 -15.86
C ALA A 96 -11.88 -6.19 -16.50
N ILE A 97 -13.00 -6.84 -16.85
CA ILE A 97 -14.18 -6.17 -17.45
C ILE A 97 -14.78 -5.16 -16.45
N ALA A 98 -15.08 -5.61 -15.24
CA ALA A 98 -15.68 -4.75 -14.22
C ALA A 98 -14.75 -3.60 -13.81
N GLY A 99 -13.44 -3.88 -13.69
CA GLY A 99 -12.44 -2.89 -13.38
C GLY A 99 -12.21 -1.87 -14.48
N THR A 100 -12.37 -2.25 -15.77
CA THR A 100 -12.38 -1.31 -16.88
C THR A 100 -13.52 -0.30 -16.73
N VAL A 101 -14.75 -0.80 -16.54
CA VAL A 101 -15.91 0.07 -16.36
C VAL A 101 -15.74 0.95 -15.13
N PHE A 102 -15.33 0.34 -14.01
CA PHE A 102 -15.10 1.08 -12.77
C PHE A 102 -14.03 2.17 -12.93
N SER A 103 -12.86 1.82 -13.50
CA SER A 103 -11.75 2.79 -13.62
C SER A 103 -12.07 3.92 -14.59
N LEU A 104 -12.83 3.68 -15.67
CA LEU A 104 -13.30 4.74 -16.55
C LEU A 104 -14.26 5.70 -15.85
N VAL A 105 -15.28 5.18 -15.14
CA VAL A 105 -16.23 5.99 -14.38
C VAL A 105 -15.52 6.75 -13.25
N PHE A 106 -14.65 6.07 -12.51
CA PHE A 106 -13.89 6.67 -11.42
C PHE A 106 -12.92 7.74 -11.91
N SER A 107 -12.20 7.49 -13.02
CA SER A 107 -11.34 8.46 -13.69
C SER A 107 -12.13 9.71 -14.11
N ALA A 108 -13.25 9.54 -14.81
CA ALA A 108 -14.09 10.65 -15.24
C ALA A 108 -14.59 11.48 -14.02
N LEU A 109 -15.03 10.81 -12.96
CA LEU A 109 -15.45 11.47 -11.72
C LEU A 109 -14.31 12.25 -11.06
N CYS A 110 -13.12 11.64 -10.95
CA CYS A 110 -11.95 12.29 -10.37
C CYS A 110 -11.50 13.51 -11.20
N VAL A 111 -11.50 13.41 -12.53
CA VAL A 111 -11.18 14.54 -13.44
C VAL A 111 -12.16 15.70 -13.25
N LEU A 112 -13.46 15.41 -13.15
CA LEU A 112 -14.49 16.42 -12.93
C LEU A 112 -14.37 17.07 -11.55
N LEU A 113 -14.05 16.29 -10.52
CA LEU A 113 -13.94 16.75 -9.14
C LEU A 113 -12.57 17.35 -8.80
N ALA A 114 -11.56 17.27 -9.67
CA ALA A 114 -10.21 17.75 -9.38
C ALA A 114 -10.19 19.23 -8.93
N THR A 115 -10.85 20.12 -9.68
CA THR A 115 -10.91 21.55 -9.33
C THR A 115 -11.64 21.82 -8.01
N PRO A 116 -12.89 21.34 -7.76
CA PRO A 116 -13.56 21.57 -6.51
C PRO A 116 -12.84 20.96 -5.30
N LEU A 117 -12.18 19.81 -5.46
CA LEU A 117 -11.41 19.20 -4.37
C LEU A 117 -10.17 20.02 -4.00
N LEU A 118 -9.41 20.51 -4.99
CA LEU A 118 -8.25 21.36 -4.74
C LEU A 118 -8.65 22.71 -4.10
N ARG A 119 -9.78 23.30 -4.52
CA ARG A 119 -10.33 24.49 -3.87
C ARG A 119 -10.78 24.22 -2.44
N LEU A 120 -11.40 23.07 -2.18
CA LEU A 120 -11.76 22.65 -0.82
C LEU A 120 -10.53 22.49 0.08
N MET A 121 -9.40 22.07 -0.49
CA MET A 121 -8.11 22.01 0.20
C MET A 121 -7.44 23.38 0.35
N GLN A 122 -8.09 24.48 -0.10
CA GLN A 122 -7.57 25.85 -0.02
C GLN A 122 -6.23 26.04 -0.72
N VAL A 123 -6.05 25.36 -1.86
CA VAL A 123 -4.85 25.55 -2.69
C VAL A 123 -4.83 26.99 -3.21
N PRO A 124 -3.68 27.71 -3.10
CA PRO A 124 -3.56 29.08 -3.58
C PRO A 124 -3.92 29.22 -5.06
N GLU A 125 -4.64 30.28 -5.43
CA GLU A 125 -5.10 30.50 -6.82
C GLU A 125 -3.94 30.64 -7.82
N GLU A 126 -2.74 31.00 -7.37
CA GLU A 126 -1.53 31.12 -8.17
C GLU A 126 -1.05 29.79 -8.74
N ILE A 127 -1.09 28.74 -7.93
CA ILE A 127 -0.66 27.38 -8.29
C ILE A 127 -1.83 26.44 -8.67
N LEU A 128 -3.07 26.87 -8.43
CA LEU A 128 -4.28 26.08 -8.67
C LEU A 128 -4.39 25.59 -10.13
N PRO A 129 -4.14 26.40 -11.18
CA PRO A 129 -4.20 25.93 -12.56
C PRO A 129 -3.22 24.79 -12.84
N ILE A 130 -2.00 24.91 -12.33
CA ILE A 130 -0.91 23.90 -12.49
C ILE A 130 -1.34 22.60 -11.79
N ALA A 131 -1.82 22.69 -10.54
CA ALA A 131 -2.26 21.54 -9.77
C ALA A 131 -3.47 20.84 -10.42
N VAL A 132 -4.44 21.59 -10.93
CA VAL A 132 -5.62 21.04 -11.63
C VAL A 132 -5.20 20.30 -12.90
N GLN A 133 -4.32 20.87 -13.69
CA GLN A 133 -3.90 20.29 -14.97
C GLN A 133 -3.08 19.02 -14.73
N TYR A 134 -2.11 19.05 -13.82
CA TYR A 134 -1.35 17.88 -13.37
C TYR A 134 -2.29 16.77 -12.91
N LEU A 135 -3.19 17.07 -11.98
CA LEU A 135 -4.10 16.09 -11.37
C LEU A 135 -5.08 15.48 -12.38
N ARG A 136 -5.58 16.29 -13.32
CA ARG A 136 -6.46 15.81 -14.40
C ARG A 136 -5.76 14.82 -15.32
N ILE A 137 -4.50 15.05 -15.68
CA ILE A 137 -3.71 14.11 -16.50
C ILE A 137 -3.53 12.79 -15.76
N VAL A 138 -3.11 12.83 -14.49
CA VAL A 138 -2.95 11.64 -13.66
C VAL A 138 -4.27 10.90 -13.50
N PHE A 139 -5.37 11.61 -13.21
CA PHE A 139 -6.68 11.00 -13.06
C PHE A 139 -7.23 10.41 -14.37
N ALA A 140 -6.96 11.03 -15.51
CA ALA A 140 -7.29 10.46 -16.82
C ALA A 140 -6.53 9.13 -17.06
N GLY A 141 -5.35 8.99 -16.47
CA GLY A 141 -4.51 7.77 -16.54
C GLY A 141 -4.91 6.66 -15.57
N LEU A 142 -5.87 6.85 -14.65
CA LEU A 142 -6.23 5.85 -13.63
C LEU A 142 -6.64 4.48 -14.18
N ILE A 143 -7.06 4.39 -15.43
CA ILE A 143 -7.31 3.11 -16.09
C ILE A 143 -6.02 2.29 -16.22
N PHE A 144 -4.90 2.91 -16.55
CA PHE A 144 -3.60 2.25 -16.65
C PHE A 144 -3.08 1.90 -15.26
N THR A 145 -3.25 2.80 -14.27
CA THR A 145 -2.96 2.51 -12.86
C THR A 145 -3.74 1.29 -12.36
N PHE A 146 -5.03 1.18 -12.70
CA PHE A 146 -5.84 0.01 -12.35
C PHE A 146 -5.27 -1.26 -13.00
N PHE A 147 -5.08 -1.26 -14.33
CA PHE A 147 -4.61 -2.46 -15.03
C PHE A 147 -3.22 -2.88 -14.58
N TYR A 148 -2.30 -1.95 -14.39
CA TYR A 148 -0.96 -2.24 -13.87
C TYR A 148 -1.04 -2.92 -12.50
N ASN A 149 -1.76 -2.33 -11.54
CA ASN A 149 -1.90 -2.88 -10.19
C ASN A 149 -2.67 -4.22 -10.19
N PHE A 150 -3.71 -4.35 -11.01
CA PHE A 150 -4.48 -5.58 -11.15
C PHE A 150 -3.66 -6.73 -11.73
N LEU A 151 -2.92 -6.50 -12.81
CA LEU A 151 -2.04 -7.51 -13.41
C LEU A 151 -0.90 -7.90 -12.45
N ALA A 152 -0.29 -6.93 -11.78
CA ALA A 152 0.72 -7.19 -10.76
C ALA A 152 0.15 -7.98 -9.56
N ALA A 153 -1.07 -7.66 -9.09
CA ALA A 153 -1.77 -8.41 -8.04
C ALA A 153 -2.09 -9.84 -8.50
N THR A 154 -2.53 -10.01 -9.74
CA THR A 154 -2.79 -11.33 -10.35
C THR A 154 -1.51 -12.16 -10.41
N MET A 155 -0.39 -11.59 -10.85
CA MET A 155 0.90 -12.28 -10.86
C MET A 155 1.32 -12.72 -9.46
N ARG A 156 1.20 -11.82 -8.47
CA ARG A 156 1.45 -12.15 -7.06
C ARG A 156 0.52 -13.26 -6.56
N ALA A 157 -0.76 -13.22 -6.94
CA ALA A 157 -1.73 -14.25 -6.58
C ALA A 157 -1.35 -15.66 -7.09
N LEU A 158 -0.69 -15.72 -8.25
CA LEU A 158 -0.14 -16.94 -8.84
C LEU A 158 1.26 -17.30 -8.32
N GLY A 159 1.74 -16.62 -7.27
CA GLY A 159 3.05 -16.87 -6.65
C GLY A 159 4.25 -16.23 -7.35
N ASP A 160 4.03 -15.35 -8.34
CA ASP A 160 5.11 -14.68 -9.09
C ASP A 160 5.29 -13.21 -8.65
N SER A 161 5.99 -13.00 -7.54
CA SER A 161 6.36 -11.66 -7.07
C SER A 161 7.53 -11.05 -7.85
N LYS A 162 8.38 -11.86 -8.49
CA LYS A 162 9.56 -11.38 -9.22
C LYS A 162 9.18 -10.63 -10.50
N SER A 163 8.25 -11.19 -11.27
CA SER A 163 7.80 -10.53 -12.50
C SER A 163 7.13 -9.19 -12.20
N ALA A 164 6.32 -9.11 -11.13
CA ALA A 164 5.75 -7.85 -10.66
C ALA A 164 6.84 -6.80 -10.31
N LEU A 165 7.95 -7.23 -9.67
CA LEU A 165 9.10 -6.36 -9.40
C LEU A 165 9.76 -5.86 -10.70
N TYR A 166 10.00 -6.76 -11.68
CA TYR A 166 10.64 -6.36 -12.94
C TYR A 166 9.80 -5.33 -13.70
N PHE A 167 8.48 -5.49 -13.74
CA PHE A 167 7.61 -4.51 -14.37
C PHE A 167 7.65 -3.16 -13.65
N LEU A 168 7.69 -3.17 -12.32
CA LEU A 168 7.83 -1.93 -11.56
C LEU A 168 9.18 -1.23 -11.84
N MET A 169 10.28 -2.00 -11.90
CA MET A 169 11.60 -1.43 -12.25
C MET A 169 11.60 -0.81 -13.65
N ILE A 170 11.01 -1.50 -14.63
CA ILE A 170 10.88 -0.98 -16.00
C ILE A 170 10.04 0.30 -15.99
N SER A 171 8.90 0.30 -15.28
CA SER A 171 8.05 1.49 -15.13
C SER A 171 8.83 2.67 -14.55
N ALA A 172 9.58 2.43 -13.47
CA ALA A 172 10.36 3.48 -12.82
C ALA A 172 11.43 4.08 -13.74
N VAL A 173 12.15 3.24 -14.48
CA VAL A 173 13.16 3.72 -15.45
C VAL A 173 12.52 4.51 -16.58
N LEU A 174 11.40 4.03 -17.11
CA LEU A 174 10.65 4.71 -18.17
C LEU A 174 10.06 6.05 -17.69
N ASN A 175 9.55 6.08 -16.46
CA ASN A 175 9.03 7.29 -15.87
C ASN A 175 10.13 8.33 -15.68
N ILE A 176 11.25 8.01 -15.03
CA ILE A 176 12.39 8.95 -14.86
C ILE A 176 12.92 9.43 -16.21
N GLY A 177 13.10 8.52 -17.18
CA GLY A 177 13.54 8.89 -18.54
C GLY A 177 12.53 9.77 -19.27
N GLY A 178 11.24 9.48 -19.13
CA GLY A 178 10.15 10.27 -19.67
C GLY A 178 10.04 11.65 -19.03
N ASP A 179 10.19 11.74 -17.70
CA ASP A 179 10.19 13.03 -16.99
C ASP A 179 11.28 13.94 -17.50
N LEU A 180 12.52 13.45 -17.59
CA LEU A 180 13.64 14.21 -18.16
C LEU A 180 13.36 14.63 -19.60
N PHE A 181 12.81 13.73 -20.41
CA PHE A 181 12.49 14.03 -21.82
C PHE A 181 11.39 15.08 -21.95
N PHE A 182 10.26 14.91 -21.26
CA PHE A 182 9.13 15.85 -21.37
C PHE A 182 9.42 17.19 -20.70
N VAL A 183 10.14 17.20 -19.57
CA VAL A 183 10.42 18.41 -18.81
C VAL A 183 11.63 19.17 -19.37
N GLU A 184 12.79 18.49 -19.52
CA GLU A 184 14.03 19.15 -19.91
C GLU A 184 14.13 19.37 -21.42
N VAL A 185 13.72 18.36 -22.24
CA VAL A 185 13.87 18.45 -23.71
C VAL A 185 12.69 19.18 -24.34
N LEU A 186 11.45 18.88 -23.93
CA LEU A 186 10.23 19.47 -24.51
C LEU A 186 9.73 20.70 -23.75
N GLY A 187 10.16 20.94 -22.50
CA GLY A 187 9.75 22.09 -21.71
C GLY A 187 8.27 22.06 -21.25
N TRP A 188 7.68 20.86 -21.10
CA TRP A 188 6.25 20.73 -20.80
C TRP A 188 5.89 20.91 -19.31
N GLY A 189 6.85 21.22 -18.47
CA GLY A 189 6.60 21.47 -17.04
C GLY A 189 6.05 20.26 -16.28
N SER A 190 5.22 20.51 -15.26
CA SER A 190 4.62 19.45 -14.42
C SER A 190 3.66 18.53 -15.19
N GLU A 191 3.07 19.01 -16.27
CA GLU A 191 2.22 18.21 -17.17
C GLU A 191 3.03 17.11 -17.85
N GLY A 192 4.29 17.41 -18.19
CA GLY A 192 5.22 16.44 -18.73
C GLY A 192 5.47 15.27 -17.77
N CYS A 193 5.66 15.55 -16.48
CA CYS A 193 5.80 14.50 -15.46
C CYS A 193 4.50 13.67 -15.31
N ALA A 194 3.35 14.34 -15.27
CA ALA A 194 2.07 13.63 -15.20
C ALA A 194 1.88 12.69 -16.40
N LEU A 195 2.18 13.15 -17.59
CA LEU A 195 2.08 12.36 -18.81
C LEU A 195 3.09 11.21 -18.85
N SER A 196 4.32 11.45 -18.41
CA SER A 196 5.35 10.42 -18.27
C SER A 196 4.91 9.28 -17.37
N THR A 197 4.32 9.60 -16.21
CA THR A 197 3.77 8.60 -15.28
C THR A 197 2.69 7.76 -15.95
N VAL A 198 1.72 8.39 -16.62
CA VAL A 198 0.62 7.69 -17.30
C VAL A 198 1.14 6.80 -18.44
N LEU A 199 2.08 7.31 -19.25
CA LEU A 199 2.65 6.54 -20.37
C LEU A 199 3.50 5.37 -19.88
N SER A 200 4.26 5.55 -18.80
CA SER A 200 5.06 4.48 -18.20
C SER A 200 4.18 3.35 -17.68
N GLU A 201 3.08 3.68 -16.99
CA GLU A 201 2.10 2.69 -16.53
C GLU A 201 1.41 2.01 -17.71
N ALA A 202 1.00 2.75 -18.75
CA ALA A 202 0.39 2.20 -19.94
C ALA A 202 1.32 1.20 -20.66
N LEU A 203 2.59 1.56 -20.83
CA LEU A 203 3.57 0.67 -21.46
C LEU A 203 3.82 -0.57 -20.59
N CYS A 204 3.89 -0.42 -19.27
CA CYS A 204 3.98 -1.56 -18.36
C CYS A 204 2.77 -2.48 -18.41
N CYS A 205 1.56 -1.95 -18.59
CA CYS A 205 0.37 -2.77 -18.83
C CYS A 205 0.54 -3.64 -20.08
N VAL A 206 0.99 -3.05 -21.18
CA VAL A 206 1.26 -3.80 -22.43
C VAL A 206 2.30 -4.89 -22.20
N LEU A 207 3.43 -4.56 -21.54
CA LEU A 207 4.48 -5.53 -21.24
C LEU A 207 3.99 -6.65 -20.32
N CYS A 208 3.16 -6.33 -19.31
CA CYS A 208 2.53 -7.34 -18.45
C CYS A 208 1.62 -8.28 -19.25
N VAL A 209 0.80 -7.75 -20.15
CA VAL A 209 -0.09 -8.56 -21.01
C VAL A 209 0.73 -9.47 -21.92
N VAL A 210 1.76 -8.95 -22.57
CA VAL A 210 2.65 -9.74 -23.44
C VAL A 210 3.34 -10.85 -22.63
N TYR A 211 3.85 -10.53 -21.43
CA TYR A 211 4.47 -11.52 -20.56
C TYR A 211 3.50 -12.63 -20.15
N ILE A 212 2.27 -12.26 -19.75
CA ILE A 212 1.21 -13.21 -19.38
C ILE A 212 0.93 -14.17 -20.54
N GLN A 213 0.80 -13.65 -21.76
CA GLN A 213 0.56 -14.46 -22.95
C GLN A 213 1.68 -15.46 -23.22
N LEU A 214 2.94 -15.04 -23.01
CA LEU A 214 4.10 -15.86 -23.36
C LEU A 214 4.50 -16.83 -22.26
N LYS A 215 4.26 -16.50 -20.98
CA LYS A 215 4.88 -17.20 -19.84
C LYS A 215 3.88 -17.73 -18.80
N VAL A 216 2.61 -17.37 -18.87
CA VAL A 216 1.59 -17.76 -17.88
C VAL A 216 0.45 -18.54 -18.54
N PRO A 217 0.61 -19.87 -18.73
CA PRO A 217 -0.35 -20.70 -19.46
C PRO A 217 -1.78 -20.62 -18.89
N VAL A 218 -1.93 -20.45 -17.58
CA VAL A 218 -3.22 -20.36 -16.87
C VAL A 218 -4.00 -19.09 -17.25
N LEU A 219 -3.33 -18.07 -17.79
CA LEU A 219 -3.92 -16.78 -18.12
C LEU A 219 -3.77 -16.43 -19.60
N GLN A 220 -3.64 -17.41 -20.49
CA GLN A 220 -3.52 -17.13 -21.91
C GLN A 220 -4.79 -16.46 -22.46
N LEU A 221 -4.60 -15.25 -23.01
CA LEU A 221 -5.66 -14.44 -23.59
C LEU A 221 -6.23 -15.12 -24.85
N GLY A 222 -7.47 -15.54 -24.77
CA GLY A 222 -8.21 -16.08 -25.88
C GLY A 222 -9.67 -15.58 -25.81
N ARG A 223 -10.59 -16.18 -26.59
CA ARG A 223 -12.04 -15.85 -26.49
C ARG A 223 -12.62 -16.02 -25.09
N ARG A 224 -11.98 -16.83 -24.22
CA ARG A 224 -12.35 -17.08 -22.82
C ARG A 224 -12.12 -15.86 -21.89
N TRP A 225 -11.33 -14.87 -22.31
CA TRP A 225 -11.08 -13.64 -21.57
C TRP A 225 -12.24 -12.64 -21.55
N LEU A 226 -13.28 -12.88 -22.34
CA LEU A 226 -14.48 -12.05 -22.36
C LEU A 226 -15.65 -12.70 -21.60
N VAL A 227 -15.35 -13.55 -20.63
CA VAL A 227 -16.37 -14.20 -19.78
C VAL A 227 -16.64 -13.33 -18.57
N PHE A 228 -17.90 -12.94 -18.41
CA PHE A 228 -18.38 -12.20 -17.26
C PHE A 228 -19.27 -13.08 -16.40
N ASP A 229 -18.95 -13.17 -15.11
CA ASP A 229 -19.68 -13.94 -14.12
C ASP A 229 -20.12 -13.02 -12.98
N SER A 230 -21.44 -12.82 -12.85
CA SER A 230 -22.03 -11.93 -11.85
C SER A 230 -21.81 -12.38 -10.39
N SER A 231 -21.67 -13.68 -10.17
CA SER A 231 -21.41 -14.21 -8.82
C SER A 231 -19.98 -13.91 -8.38
N LEU A 232 -19.03 -14.06 -9.30
CA LEU A 232 -17.63 -13.69 -9.08
C LEU A 232 -17.48 -12.16 -8.93
N LEU A 233 -18.23 -11.38 -9.70
CA LEU A 233 -18.25 -9.92 -9.55
C LEU A 233 -18.68 -9.52 -8.14
N ARG A 234 -19.75 -10.10 -7.61
CA ARG A 234 -20.24 -9.80 -6.25
C ARG A 234 -19.15 -10.04 -5.20
N SER A 235 -18.46 -11.16 -5.31
CA SER A 235 -17.34 -11.49 -4.41
C SER A 235 -16.19 -10.50 -4.58
N THR A 236 -15.82 -10.16 -5.83
CA THR A 236 -14.76 -9.20 -6.14
C THR A 236 -15.07 -7.83 -5.56
N VAL A 237 -16.29 -7.33 -5.74
CA VAL A 237 -16.72 -6.04 -5.18
C VAL A 237 -16.69 -6.08 -3.65
N GLN A 238 -17.19 -7.15 -3.02
CA GLN A 238 -17.18 -7.28 -1.56
C GLN A 238 -15.76 -7.28 -0.99
N TYR A 239 -14.86 -8.07 -1.56
CA TYR A 239 -13.46 -8.15 -1.13
C TYR A 239 -12.70 -6.86 -1.43
N GLY A 240 -12.85 -6.35 -2.65
CA GLY A 240 -12.20 -5.13 -3.09
C GLY A 240 -12.64 -3.91 -2.28
N TRP A 241 -13.96 -3.73 -2.11
CA TRP A 241 -14.50 -2.63 -1.30
C TRP A 241 -14.01 -2.68 0.15
N THR A 242 -14.05 -3.86 0.78
CA THR A 242 -13.59 -4.02 2.17
C THR A 242 -12.10 -3.67 2.30
N SER A 243 -11.27 -4.13 1.35
CA SER A 243 -9.84 -3.80 1.33
C SER A 243 -9.59 -2.31 1.04
N ALA A 244 -10.34 -1.71 0.13
CA ALA A 244 -10.24 -0.28 -0.19
C ALA A 244 -10.63 0.59 1.02
N MET A 245 -11.71 0.23 1.73
CA MET A 245 -12.14 0.91 2.96
C MET A 245 -11.11 0.76 4.08
N GLN A 246 -10.46 -0.39 4.20
CA GLN A 246 -9.37 -0.58 5.15
C GLN A 246 -8.21 0.39 4.86
N GLN A 247 -7.77 0.50 3.62
CA GLN A 247 -6.69 1.42 3.22
C GLN A 247 -7.07 2.88 3.45
N ALA A 248 -8.30 3.26 3.05
CA ALA A 248 -8.81 4.61 3.28
C ALA A 248 -8.87 4.96 4.78
N THR A 249 -9.33 4.04 5.62
CA THR A 249 -9.38 4.24 7.09
C THR A 249 -8.01 4.52 7.67
N VAL A 250 -7.00 3.75 7.26
CA VAL A 250 -5.62 3.96 7.71
C VAL A 250 -5.09 5.32 7.27
N GLN A 251 -5.33 5.71 6.02
CA GLN A 251 -4.87 7.00 5.50
C GLN A 251 -5.56 8.19 6.17
N LEU A 252 -6.87 8.13 6.36
CA LEU A 252 -7.63 9.16 7.07
C LEU A 252 -7.17 9.28 8.53
N GLY A 253 -6.89 8.16 9.18
CA GLY A 253 -6.33 8.15 10.53
C GLY A 253 -4.97 8.84 10.61
N LYS A 254 -4.06 8.56 9.66
CA LYS A 254 -2.76 9.26 9.58
C LYS A 254 -2.93 10.77 9.41
N ILE A 255 -3.84 11.21 8.55
CA ILE A 255 -4.15 12.65 8.33
C ILE A 255 -4.69 13.29 9.62
N ALA A 256 -5.60 12.62 10.32
CA ALA A 256 -6.15 13.11 11.58
C ALA A 256 -5.07 13.25 12.67
N VAL A 257 -4.18 12.28 12.81
CA VAL A 257 -3.04 12.35 13.72
C VAL A 257 -2.11 13.51 13.36
N GLN A 258 -1.80 13.69 12.07
CA GLN A 258 -0.99 14.83 11.59
C GLN A 258 -1.64 16.17 11.95
N ALA A 259 -2.94 16.30 11.77
CA ALA A 259 -3.68 17.53 12.13
C ALA A 259 -3.56 17.86 13.64
N ILE A 260 -3.60 16.84 14.51
CA ILE A 260 -3.39 17.00 15.95
C ILE A 260 -1.97 17.46 16.24
N VAL A 261 -0.95 16.84 15.60
CA VAL A 261 0.46 17.22 15.77
C VAL A 261 0.72 18.65 15.34
N ASN A 262 0.04 19.12 14.30
CA ASN A 262 0.20 20.48 13.80
C ASN A 262 -0.14 21.55 14.85
N THR A 263 -0.93 21.21 15.87
CA THR A 263 -1.25 22.12 17.00
C THR A 263 -0.08 22.31 17.99
N LEU A 264 0.96 21.45 17.91
CA LEU A 264 2.14 21.50 18.80
C LEU A 264 3.23 22.48 18.31
N GLY A 265 3.06 23.10 17.14
CA GLY A 265 3.98 24.08 16.59
C GLY A 265 5.00 23.50 15.58
N ILE A 266 5.76 24.41 14.96
CA ILE A 266 6.58 24.10 13.77
C ILE A 266 7.66 23.04 14.07
N ASN A 267 8.37 23.14 15.21
CA ASN A 267 9.43 22.20 15.54
C ASN A 267 8.88 20.78 15.77
N ALA A 268 7.70 20.67 16.41
CA ALA A 268 7.04 19.39 16.60
C ALA A 268 6.55 18.80 15.26
N MET A 269 6.02 19.63 14.36
CA MET A 269 5.62 19.20 13.01
C MET A 269 6.82 18.67 12.21
N ALA A 270 7.95 19.36 12.24
CA ALA A 270 9.17 18.94 11.53
C ALA A 270 9.72 17.63 12.13
N ALA A 271 9.80 17.52 13.45
CA ALA A 271 10.25 16.30 14.14
C ALA A 271 9.32 15.11 13.86
N PHE A 272 8.00 15.30 13.90
CA PHE A 272 7.01 14.27 13.56
C PHE A 272 7.08 13.86 12.11
N THR A 273 7.28 14.79 11.19
CA THR A 273 7.42 14.49 9.76
C THR A 273 8.68 13.63 9.52
N ALA A 274 9.81 13.98 10.13
CA ALA A 274 11.03 13.18 10.03
C ALA A 274 10.82 11.76 10.59
N ALA A 275 10.22 11.65 11.79
CA ALA A 275 9.92 10.35 12.39
C ALA A 275 8.92 9.53 11.55
N SER A 276 7.91 10.17 10.96
CA SER A 276 6.94 9.50 10.08
C SER A 276 7.58 8.94 8.82
N ARG A 277 8.61 9.59 8.28
CA ARG A 277 9.39 9.01 7.17
C ARG A 277 10.11 7.73 7.60
N VAL A 278 10.68 7.71 8.81
CA VAL A 278 11.25 6.49 9.37
C VAL A 278 10.19 5.41 9.52
N ASP A 279 9.03 5.76 10.05
CA ASP A 279 7.89 4.83 10.21
C ASP A 279 7.47 4.21 8.86
N ASP A 280 7.36 5.01 7.80
CA ASP A 280 6.99 4.50 6.46
C ASP A 280 8.01 3.47 5.95
N PHE A 281 9.31 3.71 6.12
CA PHE A 281 10.36 2.74 5.76
C PHE A 281 10.33 1.49 6.63
N THR A 282 10.01 1.62 7.91
CA THR A 282 10.03 0.52 8.88
C THR A 282 8.80 -0.38 8.80
N TYR A 283 7.62 0.17 8.51
CA TYR A 283 6.38 -0.61 8.39
C TYR A 283 6.21 -1.29 7.03
N MET A 284 6.85 -0.76 5.98
CA MET A 284 6.73 -1.32 4.63
C MET A 284 7.14 -2.80 4.54
N PRO A 285 8.27 -3.28 5.11
CA PRO A 285 8.59 -4.70 5.11
C PRO A 285 7.58 -5.56 5.86
N GLN A 286 7.04 -5.10 7.01
CA GLN A 286 6.01 -5.82 7.75
C GLN A 286 4.73 -5.99 6.91
N GLN A 287 4.27 -4.93 6.24
CA GLN A 287 3.13 -5.02 5.34
C GLN A 287 3.37 -6.03 4.20
N ASN A 288 4.59 -6.07 3.64
CA ASN A 288 4.93 -7.01 2.58
C ASN A 288 5.03 -8.46 3.06
N ILE A 289 5.50 -8.70 4.30
CA ILE A 289 5.45 -10.03 4.93
C ILE A 289 3.99 -10.46 5.08
N ALA A 290 3.11 -9.58 5.58
CA ALA A 290 1.69 -9.86 5.71
C ALA A 290 1.01 -10.13 4.35
N HIS A 291 1.38 -9.43 3.27
CA HIS A 291 0.90 -9.71 1.91
C HIS A 291 1.39 -11.08 1.40
N ALA A 292 2.63 -11.43 1.68
CA ALA A 292 3.17 -12.76 1.35
C ALA A 292 2.43 -13.87 2.11
N MET A 293 2.16 -13.67 3.40
CA MET A 293 1.33 -14.56 4.21
C MET A 293 -0.07 -14.71 3.62
N THR A 294 -0.71 -13.59 3.24
CA THR A 294 -2.04 -13.60 2.62
C THR A 294 -2.07 -14.50 1.38
N THR A 295 -1.10 -14.36 0.47
CA THR A 295 -1.03 -15.17 -0.76
C THR A 295 -0.79 -16.65 -0.45
N LEU A 296 0.20 -16.96 0.41
CA LEU A 296 0.50 -18.33 0.81
C LEU A 296 -0.71 -19.00 1.47
N MET A 297 -1.36 -18.32 2.40
CA MET A 297 -2.49 -18.87 3.12
C MET A 297 -3.72 -19.02 2.22
N ALA A 298 -4.01 -18.04 1.34
CA ALA A 298 -5.11 -18.13 0.40
C ALA A 298 -4.95 -19.31 -0.58
N GLN A 299 -3.74 -19.57 -1.10
CA GLN A 299 -3.49 -20.73 -1.94
C GLN A 299 -3.65 -22.04 -1.17
N ASN A 300 -3.10 -22.14 0.04
CA ASN A 300 -3.23 -23.36 0.85
C ASN A 300 -4.65 -23.58 1.37
N HIS A 301 -5.39 -22.52 1.67
CA HIS A 301 -6.80 -22.58 2.02
C HIS A 301 -7.63 -23.08 0.83
N GLY A 302 -7.39 -22.56 -0.38
CA GLY A 302 -8.02 -23.06 -1.60
C GLY A 302 -7.71 -24.52 -1.90
N ALA A 303 -6.50 -25.00 -1.56
CA ALA A 303 -6.07 -26.39 -1.69
C ALA A 303 -6.57 -27.32 -0.55
N ASP A 304 -7.36 -26.81 0.40
CA ASP A 304 -7.81 -27.50 1.61
C ASP A 304 -6.67 -28.09 2.47
N LYS A 305 -5.48 -27.43 2.44
CA LYS A 305 -4.29 -27.84 3.20
C LYS A 305 -4.21 -27.11 4.55
N LYS A 306 -5.14 -27.40 5.47
CA LYS A 306 -5.27 -26.72 6.76
C LYS A 306 -3.98 -26.67 7.57
N GLU A 307 -3.27 -27.79 7.69
CA GLU A 307 -2.02 -27.83 8.44
C GLU A 307 -0.95 -26.88 7.85
N ARG A 308 -0.90 -26.73 6.51
CA ARG A 308 -0.01 -25.76 5.87
C ARG A 308 -0.46 -24.33 6.06
N VAL A 309 -1.75 -24.06 6.13
CA VAL A 309 -2.30 -22.75 6.50
C VAL A 309 -1.80 -22.36 7.89
N ARG A 310 -1.95 -23.27 8.86
CA ARG A 310 -1.48 -23.08 10.23
C ARG A 310 0.01 -22.89 10.33
N GLN A 311 0.81 -23.75 9.69
CA GLN A 311 2.26 -23.62 9.65
C GLN A 311 2.70 -22.31 8.97
N GLY A 312 2.02 -21.90 7.88
CA GLY A 312 2.26 -20.64 7.18
C GLY A 312 2.00 -19.43 8.06
N PHE A 313 0.91 -19.46 8.82
CA PHE A 313 0.57 -18.40 9.77
C PHE A 313 1.66 -18.23 10.85
N PHE A 314 2.02 -19.29 11.54
CA PHE A 314 3.03 -19.21 12.61
C PHE A 314 4.42 -18.90 12.07
N CYS A 315 4.77 -19.39 10.88
CA CYS A 315 6.03 -19.04 10.23
C CYS A 315 6.10 -17.55 9.90
N GLY A 316 5.05 -17.00 9.29
CA GLY A 316 4.97 -15.58 8.98
C GLY A 316 5.00 -14.71 10.23
N LEU A 317 4.21 -15.07 11.26
CA LEU A 317 4.20 -14.35 12.54
C LEU A 317 5.59 -14.35 13.21
N ARG A 318 6.32 -15.47 13.12
CA ARG A 318 7.71 -15.55 13.63
C ARG A 318 8.64 -14.60 12.86
N ILE A 319 8.51 -14.52 11.54
CA ILE A 319 9.31 -13.59 10.73
C ILE A 319 9.00 -12.15 11.11
N GLU A 320 7.71 -11.80 11.28
CA GLU A 320 7.26 -10.48 11.73
C GLU A 320 7.84 -10.10 13.10
N LEU A 321 7.80 -11.03 14.06
CA LEU A 321 8.35 -10.81 15.39
C LEU A 321 9.87 -10.61 15.38
N ILE A 322 10.61 -11.43 14.62
CA ILE A 322 12.07 -11.29 14.47
C ILE A 322 12.39 -9.94 13.84
N TYR A 323 11.71 -9.58 12.76
CA TYR A 323 11.91 -8.29 12.09
C TYR A 323 11.58 -7.12 13.03
N GLY A 324 10.42 -7.16 13.70
CA GLY A 324 10.00 -6.11 14.63
C GLY A 324 10.96 -5.94 15.79
N PHE A 325 11.51 -7.04 16.34
CA PHE A 325 12.52 -6.99 17.39
C PHE A 325 13.83 -6.36 16.91
N CYS A 326 14.33 -6.78 15.76
CA CYS A 326 15.52 -6.19 15.15
C CYS A 326 15.33 -4.69 14.88
N LEU A 327 14.16 -4.33 14.34
CA LEU A 327 13.80 -2.95 14.06
C LEU A 327 13.75 -2.10 15.33
N MET A 328 13.09 -2.59 16.38
CA MET A 328 13.03 -1.94 17.69
C MET A 328 14.45 -1.69 18.22
N ALA A 329 15.32 -2.70 18.18
CA ALA A 329 16.70 -2.56 18.64
C ALA A 329 17.49 -1.52 17.83
N VAL A 330 17.37 -1.55 16.50
CA VAL A 330 18.03 -0.58 15.59
C VAL A 330 17.55 0.84 15.87
N CYS A 331 16.23 1.06 15.97
CA CYS A 331 15.68 2.39 16.21
C CYS A 331 15.99 2.91 17.61
N LEU A 332 16.06 2.05 18.64
CA LEU A 332 16.48 2.46 20.00
C LEU A 332 17.94 2.87 20.04
N LEU A 333 18.84 2.08 19.43
CA LEU A 333 20.29 2.30 19.48
C LEU A 333 20.73 3.44 18.55
N PHE A 334 20.15 3.52 17.35
CA PHE A 334 20.57 4.42 16.29
C PHE A 334 19.55 5.53 15.99
N ALA A 335 18.66 5.89 16.95
CA ALA A 335 17.65 6.94 16.75
C ALA A 335 18.24 8.26 16.26
N ARG A 336 19.36 8.72 16.84
CA ARG A 336 19.99 9.99 16.49
C ARG A 336 20.58 9.98 15.08
N PRO A 337 21.42 9.02 14.67
CA PRO A 337 21.88 8.90 13.29
C PRO A 337 20.73 8.77 12.27
N ILE A 338 19.65 8.07 12.61
CA ILE A 338 18.51 7.90 11.71
C ILE A 338 17.77 9.22 11.50
N ILE A 339 17.47 9.96 12.57
CA ILE A 339 16.76 11.25 12.47
C ILE A 339 17.65 12.31 11.79
N SER A 340 18.98 12.30 12.00
CA SER A 340 19.90 13.23 11.37
C SER A 340 19.96 13.09 9.84
N LEU A 341 19.44 12.02 9.24
CA LEU A 341 19.27 11.90 7.79
C LEU A 341 18.18 12.82 7.23
N PHE A 342 17.28 13.31 8.08
CA PHE A 342 16.11 14.08 7.68
C PHE A 342 16.09 15.50 8.22
N VAL A 343 16.84 15.80 9.30
CA VAL A 343 16.78 17.07 10.02
C VAL A 343 18.16 17.46 10.54
N ASP A 344 18.55 18.71 10.27
CA ASP A 344 19.83 19.28 10.72
C ASP A 344 19.70 20.11 12.01
N ASP A 345 18.50 20.71 12.27
CA ASP A 345 18.25 21.52 13.46
C ASP A 345 18.34 20.69 14.74
N PRO A 346 19.25 21.05 15.69
CA PRO A 346 19.44 20.28 16.92
C PRO A 346 18.18 20.15 17.79
N ALA A 347 17.35 21.19 17.87
CA ALA A 347 16.14 21.18 18.70
C ALA A 347 15.07 20.25 18.10
N VAL A 348 14.89 20.29 16.78
CA VAL A 348 13.99 19.39 16.05
C VAL A 348 14.50 17.96 16.11
N MET A 349 15.82 17.76 15.96
CA MET A 349 16.48 16.46 16.07
C MET A 349 16.23 15.80 17.42
N ASP A 350 16.42 16.53 18.52
CA ASP A 350 16.21 15.99 19.87
C ASP A 350 14.76 15.58 20.13
N LEU A 351 13.79 16.35 19.61
CA LEU A 351 12.37 15.97 19.66
C LEU A 351 12.09 14.70 18.83
N GLY A 352 12.62 14.64 17.61
CA GLY A 352 12.47 13.47 16.73
C GLY A 352 13.11 12.20 17.32
N VAL A 353 14.28 12.31 17.94
CA VAL A 353 14.96 11.18 18.62
C VAL A 353 14.14 10.65 19.78
N LYS A 354 13.60 11.54 20.62
CA LYS A 354 12.76 11.13 21.76
C LYS A 354 11.48 10.46 21.28
N PHE A 355 10.84 11.04 20.24
CA PHE A 355 9.66 10.45 19.61
C PHE A 355 9.98 9.07 19.04
N LEU A 356 11.02 8.92 18.22
CA LEU A 356 11.39 7.65 17.59
C LEU A 356 11.73 6.58 18.62
N ARG A 357 12.45 6.90 19.68
CA ARG A 357 12.73 5.96 20.77
C ARG A 357 11.46 5.49 21.47
N CYS A 358 10.52 6.40 21.76
CA CYS A 358 9.24 6.02 22.33
C CYS A 358 8.41 5.16 21.35
N ALA A 359 8.34 5.55 20.08
CA ALA A 359 7.62 4.80 19.04
C ALA A 359 8.18 3.39 18.84
N SER A 360 9.52 3.25 18.87
CA SER A 360 10.19 1.97 18.63
C SER A 360 9.87 0.90 19.68
N LEU A 361 9.51 1.27 20.91
CA LEU A 361 9.06 0.32 21.93
C LEU A 361 7.78 -0.43 21.51
N PHE A 362 7.01 0.15 20.62
CA PHE A 362 5.76 -0.43 20.11
C PHE A 362 5.92 -1.20 18.78
N TYR A 363 7.10 -1.20 18.14
CA TYR A 363 7.30 -1.78 16.79
C TYR A 363 7.08 -3.29 16.67
N LEU A 364 7.01 -4.01 17.80
CA LEU A 364 6.57 -5.40 17.80
C LEU A 364 5.05 -5.54 17.54
N MET A 365 4.25 -4.58 17.97
CA MET A 365 2.79 -4.64 17.85
C MET A 365 2.31 -4.63 16.39
N PRO A 366 2.78 -3.71 15.52
CA PRO A 366 2.39 -3.75 14.11
C PRO A 366 2.82 -5.05 13.41
N GLY A 367 3.95 -5.66 13.77
CA GLY A 367 4.34 -6.97 13.25
C GLY A 367 3.32 -8.05 13.59
N VAL A 368 2.90 -8.12 14.87
CA VAL A 368 1.89 -9.10 15.31
C VAL A 368 0.55 -8.85 14.61
N THR A 369 0.05 -7.60 14.61
CA THR A 369 -1.25 -7.27 14.01
C THR A 369 -1.25 -7.45 12.49
N ASN A 370 -0.18 -7.05 11.78
CA ASN A 370 -0.05 -7.28 10.34
C ASN A 370 -0.02 -8.79 10.01
N GLY A 371 0.71 -9.59 10.80
CA GLY A 371 0.72 -11.05 10.67
C GLY A 371 -0.68 -11.66 10.84
N ILE A 372 -1.41 -11.26 11.88
CA ILE A 372 -2.79 -11.73 12.13
C ILE A 372 -3.72 -11.28 10.99
N GLN A 373 -3.63 -10.04 10.56
CA GLN A 373 -4.40 -9.54 9.41
C GLN A 373 -4.05 -10.26 8.11
N GLY A 374 -2.77 -10.57 7.89
CA GLY A 374 -2.34 -11.39 6.75
C GLY A 374 -3.01 -12.75 6.76
N GLY A 375 -3.15 -13.35 7.94
CA GLY A 375 -3.88 -14.60 8.17
C GLY A 375 -5.36 -14.50 7.82
N PHE A 376 -6.09 -13.57 8.41
CA PHE A 376 -7.51 -13.38 8.14
C PHE A 376 -7.80 -13.04 6.68
N ARG A 377 -6.97 -12.21 6.05
CA ARG A 377 -7.08 -11.94 4.60
C ARG A 377 -6.90 -13.20 3.77
N GLY A 378 -5.91 -14.04 4.12
CA GLY A 378 -5.66 -15.31 3.43
C GLY A 378 -6.80 -16.31 3.55
N LEU A 379 -7.55 -16.27 4.67
CA LEU A 379 -8.76 -17.06 4.88
C LEU A 379 -10.03 -16.43 4.26
N GLY A 380 -9.92 -15.21 3.72
CA GLY A 380 -11.05 -14.52 3.10
C GLY A 380 -11.89 -13.64 4.05
N ASP A 381 -11.51 -13.52 5.32
CA ASP A 381 -12.27 -12.76 6.33
C ASP A 381 -11.82 -11.30 6.44
N LEU A 382 -11.95 -10.57 5.34
CA LEU A 382 -11.52 -9.18 5.22
C LEU A 382 -12.31 -8.20 6.11
N LYS A 383 -13.52 -8.57 6.53
CA LYS A 383 -14.30 -7.75 7.47
C LYS A 383 -13.61 -7.62 8.83
N ILE A 384 -12.94 -8.68 9.27
CA ILE A 384 -12.16 -8.65 10.53
C ILE A 384 -11.03 -7.64 10.39
N THR A 385 -10.31 -7.64 9.26
CA THR A 385 -9.20 -6.71 9.03
C THR A 385 -9.66 -5.26 8.90
N LEU A 386 -10.81 -5.00 8.28
CA LEU A 386 -11.39 -3.66 8.22
C LEU A 386 -11.79 -3.17 9.62
N ASN A 387 -12.54 -3.96 10.37
CA ASN A 387 -13.01 -3.59 11.71
C ASN A 387 -11.83 -3.34 12.66
N SER A 388 -10.80 -4.19 12.64
CA SER A 388 -9.61 -3.99 13.46
C SER A 388 -8.84 -2.74 13.09
N SER A 389 -8.73 -2.41 11.79
CA SER A 389 -8.10 -1.15 11.34
C SER A 389 -8.91 0.09 11.74
N MET A 390 -10.25 0.01 11.72
CA MET A 390 -11.11 1.08 12.21
C MET A 390 -10.93 1.31 13.72
N LEU A 391 -10.88 0.23 14.50
CA LEU A 391 -10.60 0.30 15.94
C LEU A 391 -9.22 0.92 16.21
N ASN A 392 -8.18 0.43 15.52
CA ASN A 392 -6.84 0.97 15.64
C ASN A 392 -6.83 2.50 15.42
N MET A 393 -7.32 2.94 14.25
CA MET A 393 -7.26 4.36 13.90
C MET A 393 -8.18 5.21 14.79
N GLY A 394 -9.37 4.71 15.14
CA GLY A 394 -10.29 5.40 16.04
C GLY A 394 -9.67 5.63 17.42
N PHE A 395 -9.15 4.59 18.06
CA PHE A 395 -8.51 4.70 19.38
C PHE A 395 -7.19 5.47 19.32
N ARG A 396 -6.40 5.32 18.25
CA ARG A 396 -5.16 6.07 18.05
C ARG A 396 -5.41 7.57 17.93
N VAL A 397 -6.37 7.99 17.10
CA VAL A 397 -6.73 9.40 16.93
C VAL A 397 -7.32 9.98 18.23
N ALA A 398 -8.24 9.24 18.86
CA ALA A 398 -8.82 9.67 20.14
C ALA A 398 -7.75 9.81 21.23
N ALA A 399 -6.86 8.84 21.37
CA ALA A 399 -5.76 8.90 22.33
C ALA A 399 -4.78 10.06 22.02
N ALA A 400 -4.43 10.27 20.75
CA ALA A 400 -3.59 11.40 20.34
C ALA A 400 -4.27 12.75 20.70
N ALA A 401 -5.59 12.88 20.41
CA ALA A 401 -6.35 14.08 20.76
C ALA A 401 -6.37 14.31 22.29
N VAL A 402 -6.64 13.28 23.09
CA VAL A 402 -6.61 13.39 24.56
C VAL A 402 -5.21 13.77 25.06
N LEU A 403 -4.16 13.09 24.61
CA LEU A 403 -2.79 13.36 25.02
C LEU A 403 -2.39 14.81 24.69
N VAL A 404 -2.63 15.28 23.47
CA VAL A 404 -2.15 16.58 22.99
C VAL A 404 -3.08 17.72 23.41
N LEU A 405 -4.40 17.58 23.16
CA LEU A 405 -5.35 18.71 23.33
C LEU A 405 -5.85 18.84 24.77
N VAL A 406 -5.99 17.72 25.52
CA VAL A 406 -6.52 17.73 26.88
C VAL A 406 -5.40 17.72 27.91
N LEU A 407 -4.49 16.73 27.81
CA LEU A 407 -3.39 16.58 28.78
C LEU A 407 -2.17 17.45 28.46
N LYS A 408 -2.15 18.08 27.27
CA LYS A 408 -1.09 18.98 26.81
C LYS A 408 0.32 18.40 26.95
N VAL A 409 0.45 17.10 26.61
CA VAL A 409 1.75 16.43 26.63
C VAL A 409 2.58 16.80 25.42
N ASP A 410 3.90 16.75 25.58
CA ASP A 410 4.85 16.98 24.50
C ASP A 410 4.79 15.88 23.45
N LEU A 411 5.30 16.19 22.25
CA LEU A 411 5.40 15.27 21.12
C LEU A 411 6.04 13.92 21.48
N GLN A 412 7.02 13.90 22.39
CA GLN A 412 7.75 12.70 22.79
C GLN A 412 6.88 11.58 23.39
N ILE A 413 5.73 11.92 23.99
CA ILE A 413 4.80 10.95 24.60
C ILE A 413 3.71 10.52 23.63
N MET A 414 3.49 11.26 22.55
CA MET A 414 2.45 10.99 21.57
C MET A 414 2.49 9.55 20.98
N PRO A 415 3.67 8.85 20.79
CA PRO A 415 3.69 7.47 20.32
C PRO A 415 2.92 6.48 21.21
N VAL A 416 2.59 6.83 22.46
CA VAL A 416 1.70 6.04 23.32
C VAL A 416 0.32 5.86 22.66
N SER A 417 -0.15 6.86 21.89
CA SER A 417 -1.39 6.75 21.11
C SER A 417 -1.31 5.63 20.04
N TYR A 418 -0.12 5.37 19.50
CA TYR A 418 0.14 4.27 18.58
C TYR A 418 0.01 2.92 19.30
N GLY A 419 0.61 2.81 20.47
CA GLY A 419 0.47 1.64 21.33
C GLY A 419 -0.99 1.34 21.69
N ILE A 420 -1.76 2.37 22.06
CA ILE A 420 -3.20 2.25 22.37
C ILE A 420 -3.97 1.76 21.13
N GLY A 421 -3.71 2.32 19.94
CA GLY A 421 -4.30 1.87 18.71
C GLY A 421 -4.01 0.39 18.40
N TRP A 422 -2.76 -0.04 18.47
CA TRP A 422 -2.42 -1.47 18.23
C TRP A 422 -2.94 -2.39 19.32
N LEU A 423 -2.96 -1.94 20.57
CA LEU A 423 -3.54 -2.72 21.67
C LEU A 423 -5.05 -2.96 21.44
N SER A 424 -5.79 -1.92 21.05
CA SER A 424 -7.23 -2.07 20.72
C SER A 424 -7.48 -3.08 19.60
N MET A 425 -6.59 -3.10 18.61
CA MET A 425 -6.59 -4.05 17.51
C MET A 425 -6.36 -5.49 18.02
N LEU A 426 -5.32 -5.69 18.84
CA LEU A 426 -5.03 -7.00 19.43
C LEU A 426 -6.15 -7.52 20.32
N VAL A 427 -6.78 -6.65 21.11
CA VAL A 427 -7.95 -7.01 21.95
C VAL A 427 -9.11 -7.52 21.11
N TYR A 428 -9.30 -6.99 19.89
CA TYR A 428 -10.32 -7.45 18.97
C TYR A 428 -9.90 -8.74 18.22
N GLU A 429 -8.65 -8.80 17.73
CA GLU A 429 -8.17 -9.88 16.86
C GLU A 429 -7.85 -11.18 17.60
N LEU A 430 -7.27 -11.11 18.80
CA LEU A 430 -6.82 -12.31 19.54
C LEU A 430 -7.98 -13.27 19.90
N PRO A 431 -9.12 -12.81 20.42
CA PRO A 431 -10.25 -13.72 20.68
C PRO A 431 -10.76 -14.41 19.42
N LEU A 432 -10.80 -13.68 18.30
CA LEU A 432 -11.19 -14.23 17.00
C LEU A 432 -10.16 -15.24 16.49
N LEU A 433 -8.87 -14.94 16.63
CA LEU A 433 -7.81 -15.88 16.26
C LEU A 433 -7.90 -17.18 17.08
N ILE A 434 -8.08 -17.08 18.39
CA ILE A 434 -8.25 -18.26 19.27
C ILE A 434 -9.48 -19.08 18.85
N ARG A 435 -10.57 -18.41 18.49
CA ARG A 435 -11.77 -19.08 17.99
C ARG A 435 -11.50 -19.84 16.69
N TYR A 436 -10.79 -19.21 15.72
CA TYR A 436 -10.44 -19.84 14.43
C TYR A 436 -9.53 -21.05 14.62
N MET A 437 -8.60 -20.97 15.58
CA MET A 437 -7.76 -22.13 15.95
C MET A 437 -8.57 -23.27 16.57
N LYS A 438 -9.58 -22.97 17.40
CA LYS A 438 -10.47 -23.99 17.99
C LYS A 438 -11.42 -24.61 16.98
N GLU A 439 -11.87 -23.84 15.98
CA GLU A 439 -12.78 -24.30 14.92
C GLU A 439 -12.02 -25.00 13.77
N ASP A 440 -10.72 -25.24 13.91
CA ASP A 440 -9.84 -25.85 12.88
C ASP A 440 -9.90 -25.13 11.52
N LYS A 441 -10.07 -23.80 11.57
CA LYS A 441 -10.03 -22.93 10.38
C LYS A 441 -8.62 -22.39 10.10
N LEU A 442 -7.80 -22.40 11.16
CA LEU A 442 -6.42 -21.95 11.14
C LEU A 442 -5.50 -22.93 11.89
#